data_ccff08a8e7829e53613c5686f8770c69
#
_entry.id   ccff08a8e7829e53613c5686f8770c69
#
_cell.length_a   1.000
_cell.length_b   1.000
_cell.length_c   1.000
_cell.angle_alpha   90.00
_cell.angle_beta   90.00
_cell.angle_gamma   90.00
#
_symmetry.space_group_name_H-M   'P 1'
#
loop_
_entity.id
_entity.type
_entity.pdbx_description
1 polymer ?
#
loop_
_entity_poly.entity_id
_entity_poly.type
_entity_poly.pdbx_seq_one_letter_code
_entity_poly.pdbx_strand_id
1 'polypeptide(L)'
;MRGKSRIALALLLGAIANSALSGIGRAETAKPVGMEQPAQSQQFANTVYSGYRASRLLGSAVFSLKGEYLGSVRNVIVADDGQIVSLVVEGFRTKDEPEFISRIPFKRVLRPLHEGAIVADFSDLRSREYGLFFDPGRAQEESHEFSISKIIGDYARLQAGQGYGYVSDLVFDRAGKLAAIVISREASAGGGTYAFPYPGQTGHWSPTLSYYGLPYVTADQANKAGLRLDMKEFQNS
;
A
#
# COMPACT_ATOMS: atom_id res chain seq x y z
N MET A 1 -6.55 -53.59 46.18
CA MET A 1 -5.35 -53.52 47.03
C MET A 1 -4.87 -52.10 46.95
N ARG A 2 -5.20 -51.23 47.86
CA ARG A 2 -4.56 -50.92 49.17
C ARG A 2 -3.12 -50.43 49.01
N GLY A 3 -2.97 -49.15 49.41
CA GLY A 3 -1.76 -48.52 49.95
C GLY A 3 -1.76 -46.99 49.70
N LYS A 4 -2.24 -46.20 50.43
CA LYS A 4 -2.12 -45.40 51.67
C LYS A 4 -0.67 -45.07 52.03
N SER A 5 -0.32 -43.80 52.11
CA SER A 5 0.35 -43.10 53.23
C SER A 5 1.13 -41.88 52.71
N ARG A 6 1.16 -40.79 53.23
CA ARG A 6 1.10 -39.97 54.47
C ARG A 6 2.03 -38.78 54.24
N ILE A 7 1.54 -37.59 54.25
CA ILE A 7 1.66 -36.45 55.20
C ILE A 7 3.08 -36.26 55.76
N ALA A 8 3.65 -35.08 55.45
CA ALA A 8 4.47 -34.35 56.40
C ALA A 8 4.30 -32.82 56.17
N LEU A 9 3.68 -32.24 57.16
CA LEU A 9 3.49 -30.80 57.43
C LEU A 9 4.73 -30.30 58.15
N ALA A 10 5.35 -29.21 57.64
CA ALA A 10 6.32 -28.46 58.40
C ALA A 10 5.96 -26.97 58.34
N LEU A 11 5.41 -26.52 59.45
CA LEU A 11 5.27 -25.10 59.82
C LEU A 11 6.66 -24.59 60.24
N LEU A 12 7.03 -23.42 59.71
CA LEU A 12 8.01 -22.52 60.36
C LEU A 12 7.53 -21.08 60.21
N LEU A 13 7.19 -20.53 61.40
CA LEU A 13 6.92 -19.12 61.61
C LEU A 13 8.27 -18.38 61.60
N GLY A 14 8.30 -17.16 61.03
CA GLY A 14 9.45 -16.28 61.17
C GLY A 14 9.24 -14.89 60.56
N ALA A 15 8.84 -13.95 61.43
CA ALA A 15 9.22 -12.54 61.46
C ALA A 15 8.75 -11.57 60.34
N ILE A 16 7.93 -10.68 60.80
CA ILE A 16 7.51 -9.42 60.21
C ILE A 16 8.71 -8.45 60.12
N ALA A 17 8.95 -7.92 58.93
CA ALA A 17 9.66 -6.63 58.78
C ALA A 17 8.87 -5.76 57.80
N ASN A 18 8.20 -4.76 58.34
CA ASN A 18 7.62 -3.61 57.65
C ASN A 18 8.74 -2.82 56.94
N SER A 19 8.67 -2.70 55.62
CA SER A 19 9.35 -1.66 54.87
C SER A 19 8.40 -1.12 53.84
N ALA A 20 7.72 -0.04 54.23
CA ALA A 20 7.04 0.84 53.30
C ALA A 20 8.09 1.47 52.38
N LEU A 21 8.09 1.10 51.11
CA LEU A 21 8.71 1.89 50.06
C LEU A 21 7.67 2.10 48.96
N SER A 22 7.24 3.35 48.92
CA SER A 22 6.45 3.99 47.91
C SER A 22 7.10 3.78 46.54
N GLY A 23 6.69 2.75 45.81
CA GLY A 23 6.93 2.59 44.39
C GLY A 23 5.94 3.47 43.62
N ILE A 24 6.33 4.72 43.38
CA ILE A 24 5.69 5.55 42.38
C ILE A 24 5.89 4.80 41.05
N GLY A 25 4.87 4.11 40.60
CA GLY A 25 4.78 3.56 39.24
C GLY A 25 4.98 4.69 38.26
N ARG A 26 6.19 4.77 37.74
CA ARG A 26 6.49 5.62 36.61
C ARG A 26 5.62 5.08 35.47
N ALA A 27 4.52 5.75 35.17
CA ALA A 27 3.78 5.55 33.94
C ALA A 27 4.81 5.73 32.81
N GLU A 28 5.12 4.65 32.16
CA GLU A 28 5.89 4.64 30.91
C GLU A 28 5.03 5.44 29.93
N THR A 29 5.34 6.72 29.80
CA THR A 29 4.75 7.60 28.80
C THR A 29 5.08 6.98 27.47
N ALA A 30 4.08 6.36 26.83
CA ALA A 30 4.14 5.94 25.46
C ALA A 30 4.73 7.11 24.66
N LYS A 31 5.90 6.89 24.05
CA LYS A 31 6.53 7.87 23.17
C LYS A 31 5.49 8.32 22.15
N PRO A 32 5.24 9.63 22.01
CA PRO A 32 4.37 10.12 20.96
C PRO A 32 4.96 9.66 19.62
N VAL A 33 4.15 8.92 18.85
CA VAL A 33 4.47 8.54 17.48
C VAL A 33 4.69 9.83 16.71
N GLY A 34 5.96 10.04 16.29
CA GLY A 34 6.32 10.89 15.16
C GLY A 34 6.26 12.40 15.34
N MET A 35 7.33 12.99 15.88
CA MET A 35 7.88 14.17 15.21
C MET A 35 8.85 13.63 14.15
N GLU A 36 8.39 13.47 12.91
CA GLU A 36 9.27 13.24 11.78
C GLU A 36 10.25 14.40 11.68
N GLN A 37 11.53 14.08 11.59
CA GLN A 37 12.57 15.09 11.45
C GLN A 37 12.37 15.82 10.10
N PRO A 38 12.65 17.13 9.98
CA PRO A 38 12.43 17.91 8.76
C PRO A 38 13.03 17.26 7.50
N ALA A 39 14.16 16.54 7.64
CA ALA A 39 14.83 15.83 6.53
C ALA A 39 13.98 14.63 6.01
N GLN A 40 13.27 13.90 6.86
CA GLN A 40 12.41 12.79 6.44
C GLN A 40 11.17 13.29 5.71
N SER A 41 10.60 14.40 6.16
CA SER A 41 9.47 15.04 5.49
C SER A 41 9.85 15.53 4.09
N GLN A 42 11.06 16.10 3.91
CA GLN A 42 11.56 16.54 2.62
C GLN A 42 11.84 15.35 1.67
N GLN A 43 12.43 14.28 2.19
CA GLN A 43 12.68 13.06 1.41
C GLN A 43 11.36 12.42 0.95
N PHE A 44 10.36 12.36 1.81
CA PHE A 44 9.03 11.85 1.46
C PHE A 44 8.39 12.73 0.38
N ALA A 45 8.42 14.06 0.53
CA ALA A 45 7.92 14.98 -0.48
C ALA A 45 8.61 14.76 -1.84
N ASN A 46 9.93 14.66 -1.87
CA ASN A 46 10.68 14.39 -3.09
C ASN A 46 10.23 13.06 -3.73
N THR A 47 10.02 12.00 -2.94
CA THR A 47 9.53 10.72 -3.46
C THR A 47 8.13 10.84 -4.04
N VAL A 48 7.23 11.57 -3.39
CA VAL A 48 5.85 11.76 -3.86
C VAL A 48 5.81 12.51 -5.18
N TYR A 49 6.58 13.61 -5.32
CA TYR A 49 6.58 14.41 -6.54
C TYR A 49 7.43 13.83 -7.67
N SER A 50 8.39 12.93 -7.40
CA SER A 50 9.21 12.30 -8.43
C SER A 50 8.81 10.85 -8.75
N GLY A 51 7.87 10.28 -8.03
CA GLY A 51 7.43 8.90 -8.15
C GLY A 51 6.52 8.66 -9.36
N TYR A 52 6.17 7.40 -9.59
CA TYR A 52 5.19 7.01 -10.60
C TYR A 52 3.80 7.00 -10.00
N ARG A 53 2.87 7.70 -10.62
CA ARG A 53 1.48 7.74 -10.18
C ARG A 53 0.69 6.58 -10.78
N ALA A 54 -0.12 5.90 -9.96
CA ALA A 54 -0.98 4.82 -10.43
C ALA A 54 -1.95 5.30 -11.52
N SER A 55 -2.54 6.51 -11.35
CA SER A 55 -3.45 7.11 -12.32
C SER A 55 -2.79 7.35 -13.69
N ARG A 56 -1.48 7.52 -13.74
CA ARG A 56 -0.71 7.71 -14.98
C ARG A 56 -0.23 6.39 -15.59
N LEU A 57 0.00 5.38 -14.76
CA LEU A 57 0.31 4.04 -15.23
C LEU A 57 -0.92 3.39 -15.88
N LEU A 58 -2.09 3.59 -15.31
CA LEU A 58 -3.35 3.11 -15.89
C LEU A 58 -3.62 3.79 -17.23
N GLY A 59 -3.96 2.99 -18.23
CA GLY A 59 -4.19 3.46 -19.60
C GLY A 59 -2.92 3.69 -20.43
N SER A 60 -1.72 3.64 -19.82
CA SER A 60 -0.46 3.77 -20.58
C SER A 60 -0.33 2.68 -21.63
N ALA A 61 0.09 3.06 -22.82
CA ALA A 61 0.41 2.11 -23.89
C ALA A 61 1.66 1.30 -23.54
N VAL A 62 1.64 0.01 -23.85
CA VAL A 62 2.76 -0.90 -23.63
C VAL A 62 3.30 -1.37 -24.96
N PHE A 63 4.62 -1.26 -25.15
CA PHE A 63 5.32 -1.64 -26.34
C PHE A 63 6.39 -2.69 -26.04
N SER A 64 6.65 -3.57 -27.02
CA SER A 64 7.81 -4.48 -26.99
C SER A 64 9.10 -3.70 -27.22
N LEU A 65 10.27 -4.35 -26.99
CA LEU A 65 11.59 -3.80 -27.36
C LEU A 65 11.72 -3.48 -28.86
N LYS A 66 10.88 -4.07 -29.70
CA LYS A 66 10.84 -3.83 -31.14
C LYS A 66 9.89 -2.70 -31.54
N GLY A 67 9.24 -2.06 -30.56
CA GLY A 67 8.23 -1.03 -30.81
C GLY A 67 6.85 -1.56 -31.20
N GLU A 68 6.61 -2.87 -31.06
CA GLU A 68 5.28 -3.45 -31.30
C GLU A 68 4.34 -3.08 -30.16
N TYR A 69 3.14 -2.62 -30.48
CA TYR A 69 2.11 -2.33 -29.48
C TYR A 69 1.56 -3.62 -28.89
N LEU A 70 1.64 -3.74 -27.57
CA LEU A 70 1.21 -4.93 -26.82
C LEU A 70 -0.16 -4.73 -26.15
N GLY A 71 -0.61 -3.49 -26.01
CA GLY A 71 -1.86 -3.16 -25.33
C GLY A 71 -1.75 -1.97 -24.40
N SER A 72 -2.70 -1.79 -23.51
CA SER A 72 -2.74 -0.73 -22.50
C SER A 72 -2.78 -1.32 -21.09
N VAL A 73 -2.17 -0.63 -20.14
CA VAL A 73 -2.20 -1.02 -18.72
C VAL A 73 -3.63 -0.87 -18.19
N ARG A 74 -4.21 -1.99 -17.74
CA ARG A 74 -5.55 -2.06 -17.15
C ARG A 74 -5.51 -2.03 -15.64
N ASN A 75 -4.47 -2.63 -15.07
CA ASN A 75 -4.28 -2.69 -13.63
C ASN A 75 -2.80 -2.88 -13.28
N VAL A 76 -2.46 -2.66 -12.03
CA VAL A 76 -1.14 -2.95 -11.48
C VAL A 76 -1.34 -3.89 -10.29
N ILE A 77 -0.58 -4.98 -10.28
CA ILE A 77 -0.57 -5.95 -9.19
C ILE A 77 0.61 -5.64 -8.28
N VAL A 78 0.33 -5.58 -7.00
CA VAL A 78 1.26 -5.17 -5.94
C VAL A 78 1.31 -6.29 -4.90
N ALA A 79 2.50 -6.62 -4.42
CA ALA A 79 2.68 -7.53 -3.29
C ALA A 79 2.31 -6.85 -1.96
N ASP A 80 2.10 -7.63 -0.91
CA ASP A 80 1.76 -7.16 0.45
C ASP A 80 2.77 -6.15 1.00
N ASP A 81 4.04 -6.26 0.60
CA ASP A 81 5.09 -5.33 0.99
C ASP A 81 5.06 -4.00 0.20
N GLY A 82 4.18 -3.87 -0.77
CA GLY A 82 4.02 -2.70 -1.64
C GLY A 82 4.83 -2.74 -2.94
N GLN A 83 5.59 -3.80 -3.23
CA GLN A 83 6.36 -3.90 -4.47
C GLN A 83 5.43 -4.20 -5.66
N ILE A 84 5.56 -3.47 -6.78
CA ILE A 84 4.87 -3.85 -8.03
C ILE A 84 5.40 -5.21 -8.49
N VAL A 85 4.49 -6.17 -8.66
CA VAL A 85 4.78 -7.52 -9.17
C VAL A 85 4.62 -7.57 -10.67
N SER A 86 3.51 -7.04 -11.18
CA SER A 86 3.19 -7.09 -12.61
C SER A 86 2.25 -5.98 -13.04
N LEU A 87 2.28 -5.69 -14.33
CA LEU A 87 1.27 -4.88 -15.02
C LEU A 87 0.26 -5.82 -15.68
N VAL A 88 -1.02 -5.58 -15.47
CA VAL A 88 -2.10 -6.22 -16.21
C VAL A 88 -2.34 -5.41 -17.48
N VAL A 89 -2.07 -6.00 -18.63
CA VAL A 89 -2.14 -5.35 -19.94
C VAL A 89 -3.24 -5.98 -20.75
N GLU A 90 -4.14 -5.15 -21.24
CA GLU A 90 -5.21 -5.52 -22.17
C GLU A 90 -4.83 -5.07 -23.59
N GLY A 91 -4.88 -5.97 -24.53
CA GLY A 91 -4.49 -5.70 -25.91
C GLY A 91 -5.38 -6.40 -26.91
N PHE A 92 -5.22 -5.98 -28.18
CA PHE A 92 -5.88 -6.57 -29.32
C PHE A 92 -4.81 -7.03 -30.31
N ARG A 93 -4.94 -8.21 -30.86
CA ARG A 93 -4.04 -8.68 -31.91
C ARG A 93 -4.40 -8.11 -33.27
N THR A 94 -5.66 -8.18 -33.63
CA THR A 94 -6.24 -7.60 -34.85
C THR A 94 -7.69 -7.24 -34.61
N LYS A 95 -8.32 -6.60 -35.63
CA LYS A 95 -9.75 -6.25 -35.58
C LYS A 95 -10.69 -7.45 -35.41
N ASP A 96 -10.22 -8.65 -35.75
CA ASP A 96 -10.99 -9.90 -35.79
C ASP A 96 -10.51 -10.90 -34.73
N GLU A 97 -9.47 -10.60 -33.95
CA GLU A 97 -8.98 -11.44 -32.87
C GLU A 97 -9.51 -10.95 -31.51
N PRO A 98 -9.87 -11.85 -30.59
CA PRO A 98 -10.41 -11.47 -29.31
C PRO A 98 -9.39 -10.69 -28.47
N GLU A 99 -9.92 -9.82 -27.62
CA GLU A 99 -9.17 -9.19 -26.53
C GLU A 99 -8.39 -10.23 -25.75
N PHE A 100 -7.19 -9.86 -25.38
CA PHE A 100 -6.40 -10.68 -24.47
C PHE A 100 -5.91 -9.84 -23.29
N ILE A 101 -5.82 -10.48 -22.14
CA ILE A 101 -5.26 -9.92 -20.93
C ILE A 101 -3.99 -10.69 -20.61
N SER A 102 -2.90 -9.97 -20.36
CA SER A 102 -1.63 -10.57 -19.92
C SER A 102 -1.12 -9.92 -18.65
N ARG A 103 -0.43 -10.69 -17.83
CA ARG A 103 0.34 -10.19 -16.69
C ARG A 103 1.81 -10.07 -17.12
N ILE A 104 2.29 -8.84 -17.34
CA ILE A 104 3.69 -8.58 -17.66
C ILE A 104 4.44 -8.39 -16.33
N PRO A 105 5.40 -9.28 -15.98
CA PRO A 105 6.18 -9.12 -14.77
C PRO A 105 6.93 -7.79 -14.75
N PHE A 106 6.87 -7.04 -13.65
CA PHE A 106 7.46 -5.71 -13.54
C PHE A 106 8.99 -5.70 -13.76
N LYS A 107 9.66 -6.81 -13.45
CA LYS A 107 11.09 -7.00 -13.76
C LYS A 107 11.42 -6.99 -15.26
N ARG A 108 10.42 -7.18 -16.14
CA ARG A 108 10.55 -7.10 -17.61
C ARG A 108 10.27 -5.70 -18.15
N VAL A 109 9.79 -4.80 -17.31
CA VAL A 109 9.52 -3.41 -17.69
C VAL A 109 10.83 -2.61 -17.64
N LEU A 110 11.14 -1.91 -18.73
CA LEU A 110 12.31 -1.04 -18.79
C LEU A 110 12.10 0.20 -17.92
N ARG A 111 13.16 0.65 -17.27
CA ARG A 111 13.16 1.85 -16.44
C ARG A 111 14.14 2.89 -16.94
N PRO A 112 13.89 4.18 -16.75
CA PRO A 112 12.72 4.76 -16.09
C PRO A 112 11.43 4.55 -16.89
N LEU A 113 10.29 4.46 -16.20
CA LEU A 113 8.99 4.45 -16.84
C LEU A 113 8.74 5.81 -17.48
N HIS A 114 8.27 5.79 -18.73
CA HIS A 114 7.79 6.99 -19.40
C HIS A 114 6.27 7.03 -19.35
N GLU A 115 5.72 8.15 -18.91
CA GLU A 115 4.28 8.32 -18.84
C GLU A 115 3.65 8.17 -20.23
N GLY A 116 2.54 7.44 -20.27
CA GLY A 116 1.81 7.17 -21.52
C GLY A 116 2.42 6.10 -22.41
N ALA A 117 3.73 5.75 -22.26
CA ALA A 117 4.39 4.75 -23.08
C ALA A 117 5.37 3.91 -22.24
N ILE A 118 5.02 2.66 -21.98
CA ILE A 118 5.82 1.71 -21.22
C ILE A 118 6.47 0.74 -22.19
N VAL A 119 7.78 0.53 -22.06
CA VAL A 119 8.51 -0.49 -22.85
C VAL A 119 8.79 -1.70 -21.97
N ALA A 120 8.44 -2.88 -22.47
CA ALA A 120 8.68 -4.14 -21.80
C ALA A 120 9.53 -5.09 -22.67
N ASP A 121 10.47 -5.79 -22.00
CA ASP A 121 11.19 -6.93 -22.62
C ASP A 121 10.24 -8.12 -22.71
N PHE A 122 9.33 -8.01 -23.66
CA PHE A 122 8.25 -8.94 -23.88
C PHE A 122 7.96 -8.97 -25.37
N SER A 123 7.86 -10.16 -25.97
CA SER A 123 7.50 -10.35 -27.36
C SER A 123 6.19 -11.12 -27.45
N ASP A 124 5.49 -10.98 -28.57
CA ASP A 124 4.23 -11.68 -28.83
C ASP A 124 4.34 -13.21 -28.67
N LEU A 125 5.49 -13.78 -29.02
CA LEU A 125 5.77 -15.20 -28.82
C LEU A 125 5.91 -15.57 -27.32
N ARG A 126 6.50 -14.70 -26.52
CA ARG A 126 6.62 -14.90 -25.06
C ARG A 126 5.32 -14.60 -24.32
N SER A 127 4.42 -13.82 -24.89
CA SER A 127 3.11 -13.57 -24.30
C SER A 127 2.34 -14.86 -24.03
N ARG A 128 2.54 -15.88 -24.84
CA ARG A 128 1.96 -17.22 -24.65
C ARG A 128 2.54 -17.95 -23.43
N GLU A 129 3.80 -17.72 -23.09
CA GLU A 129 4.44 -18.31 -21.90
C GLU A 129 3.93 -17.65 -20.59
N TYR A 130 3.56 -16.36 -20.64
CA TYR A 130 3.03 -15.62 -19.49
C TYR A 130 1.51 -15.61 -19.40
N GLY A 131 0.87 -16.49 -20.17
CA GLY A 131 -0.58 -16.66 -20.16
C GLY A 131 -1.30 -15.49 -20.81
N LEU A 132 -1.52 -15.61 -22.12
CA LEU A 132 -2.60 -14.89 -22.78
C LEU A 132 -3.90 -15.45 -22.23
N PHE A 133 -4.61 -14.67 -21.45
CA PHE A 133 -5.85 -15.12 -20.88
C PHE A 133 -7.00 -14.58 -21.71
N PHE A 134 -7.71 -15.46 -22.37
CA PHE A 134 -9.06 -15.20 -22.85
C PHE A 134 -10.06 -15.10 -21.68
N ASP A 135 -9.62 -15.50 -20.48
CA ASP A 135 -10.40 -15.46 -19.25
C ASP A 135 -9.83 -14.40 -18.31
N PRO A 136 -10.54 -13.27 -18.09
CA PRO A 136 -10.14 -12.25 -17.12
C PRO A 136 -9.90 -12.80 -15.72
N GLY A 137 -10.51 -13.94 -15.37
CA GLY A 137 -10.33 -14.60 -14.08
C GLY A 137 -8.90 -15.11 -13.84
N ARG A 138 -8.11 -15.33 -14.90
CA ARG A 138 -6.71 -15.76 -14.76
C ARG A 138 -5.70 -14.63 -14.56
N ALA A 139 -6.10 -13.38 -14.75
CA ALA A 139 -5.30 -12.22 -14.37
C ALA A 139 -5.46 -11.87 -12.88
N GLN A 140 -6.03 -12.78 -12.08
CA GLN A 140 -6.29 -12.59 -10.65
C GLN A 140 -4.98 -12.55 -9.85
N GLU A 141 -5.11 -11.92 -8.71
CA GLU A 141 -4.04 -11.85 -7.70
C GLU A 141 -3.73 -13.25 -7.16
N GLU A 142 -2.46 -13.50 -6.92
CA GLU A 142 -2.02 -14.64 -6.13
C GLU A 142 -2.19 -14.34 -4.64
N SER A 143 -2.02 -15.35 -3.77
CA SER A 143 -1.96 -15.08 -2.33
C SER A 143 -0.80 -14.11 -2.04
N HIS A 144 -1.04 -13.12 -1.19
CA HIS A 144 -0.10 -12.03 -0.89
C HIS A 144 0.07 -10.97 -2.00
N GLU A 145 -0.90 -10.87 -2.89
CA GLU A 145 -0.97 -9.83 -3.90
C GLU A 145 -2.31 -9.09 -3.82
N PHE A 146 -2.32 -7.85 -4.30
CA PHE A 146 -3.55 -7.10 -4.52
C PHE A 146 -3.43 -6.20 -5.76
N SER A 147 -4.56 -5.92 -6.38
CA SER A 147 -4.62 -4.94 -7.46
C SER A 147 -4.86 -3.54 -6.91
N ILE A 148 -4.27 -2.54 -7.56
CA ILE A 148 -4.46 -1.14 -7.16
C ILE A 148 -5.93 -0.69 -7.26
N SER A 149 -6.71 -1.31 -8.13
CA SER A 149 -8.16 -1.05 -8.25
C SER A 149 -8.96 -1.41 -6.99
N LYS A 150 -8.38 -2.21 -6.08
CA LYS A 150 -9.02 -2.54 -4.79
C LYS A 150 -8.84 -1.46 -3.73
N ILE A 151 -7.90 -0.55 -3.91
CA ILE A 151 -7.61 0.50 -2.96
C ILE A 151 -7.97 1.89 -3.49
N ILE A 152 -7.81 2.12 -4.82
CA ILE A 152 -8.23 3.38 -5.43
C ILE A 152 -9.75 3.46 -5.42
N GLY A 153 -10.27 4.55 -4.86
CA GLY A 153 -11.70 4.76 -4.67
C GLY A 153 -12.21 4.36 -3.28
N ASP A 154 -11.41 3.64 -2.50
CA ASP A 154 -11.78 3.29 -1.14
C ASP A 154 -12.01 4.54 -0.28
N TYR A 155 -12.97 4.41 0.64
CA TYR A 155 -13.22 5.43 1.64
C TYR A 155 -12.15 5.40 2.73
N ALA A 156 -11.46 6.51 2.95
CA ALA A 156 -10.46 6.62 4.00
C ALA A 156 -11.11 6.93 5.35
N ARG A 157 -10.78 6.16 6.38
CA ARG A 157 -11.32 6.28 7.74
C ARG A 157 -10.21 6.52 8.76
N LEU A 158 -10.52 7.34 9.76
CA LEU A 158 -9.72 7.49 10.97
C LEU A 158 -9.93 6.29 11.90
N GLN A 159 -9.04 6.09 12.88
CA GLN A 159 -9.14 5.00 13.86
C GLN A 159 -10.47 4.96 14.60
N ALA A 160 -11.06 6.13 14.90
CA ALA A 160 -12.38 6.20 15.51
C ALA A 160 -13.55 5.87 14.57
N GLY A 161 -13.27 5.44 13.34
CA GLY A 161 -14.29 5.12 12.32
C GLY A 161 -14.84 6.33 11.57
N GLN A 162 -14.44 7.54 11.92
CA GLN A 162 -14.84 8.77 11.25
C GLN A 162 -14.23 8.85 9.85
N GLY A 163 -15.01 9.31 8.88
CA GLY A 163 -14.56 9.52 7.52
C GLY A 163 -13.53 10.63 7.40
N TYR A 164 -12.58 10.44 6.46
CA TYR A 164 -11.57 11.44 6.16
C TYR A 164 -11.59 11.90 4.71
N GLY A 165 -11.89 11.01 3.77
CA GLY A 165 -11.92 11.27 2.34
C GLY A 165 -11.91 9.97 1.54
N TYR A 166 -11.40 10.03 0.30
CA TYR A 166 -11.30 8.89 -0.59
C TYR A 166 -9.87 8.75 -1.12
N VAL A 167 -9.39 7.51 -1.27
CA VAL A 167 -8.13 7.23 -1.94
C VAL A 167 -8.28 7.63 -3.41
N SER A 168 -7.55 8.66 -3.82
CA SER A 168 -7.64 9.22 -5.17
C SER A 168 -6.50 8.79 -6.08
N ASP A 169 -5.35 8.40 -5.51
CA ASP A 169 -4.19 7.93 -6.26
C ASP A 169 -3.23 7.15 -5.36
N LEU A 170 -2.26 6.47 -5.98
CA LEU A 170 -1.13 5.82 -5.33
C LEU A 170 0.15 6.33 -5.97
N VAL A 171 1.21 6.46 -5.18
CA VAL A 171 2.53 6.85 -5.69
C VAL A 171 3.53 5.74 -5.41
N PHE A 172 4.17 5.27 -6.46
CA PHE A 172 5.30 4.32 -6.40
C PHE A 172 6.62 5.07 -6.55
N ASP A 173 7.62 4.66 -5.81
CA ASP A 173 8.98 5.18 -6.01
C ASP A 173 9.59 4.70 -7.34
N ARG A 174 10.79 5.16 -7.66
CA ARG A 174 11.49 4.78 -8.90
C ARG A 174 11.86 3.28 -8.98
N ALA A 175 11.86 2.56 -7.86
CA ALA A 175 12.04 1.11 -7.81
C ALA A 175 10.74 0.33 -8.03
N GLY A 176 9.58 1.01 -8.01
CA GLY A 176 8.26 0.41 -8.13
C GLY A 176 7.69 -0.04 -6.78
N LYS A 177 8.16 0.56 -5.68
CA LYS A 177 7.60 0.32 -4.36
C LYS A 177 6.55 1.37 -4.03
N LEU A 178 5.40 0.95 -3.54
CA LEU A 178 4.34 1.84 -3.09
C LEU A 178 4.85 2.70 -1.92
N ALA A 179 5.02 3.97 -2.20
CA ALA A 179 5.58 4.94 -1.26
C ALA A 179 4.49 5.72 -0.54
N ALA A 180 3.40 6.06 -1.25
CA ALA A 180 2.35 6.89 -0.69
C ALA A 180 0.95 6.52 -1.18
N ILE A 181 -0.01 6.72 -0.28
CA ILE A 181 -1.44 6.72 -0.56
C ILE A 181 -1.90 8.19 -0.63
N VAL A 182 -2.55 8.56 -1.71
CA VAL A 182 -3.07 9.92 -1.91
C VAL A 182 -4.56 9.93 -1.59
N ILE A 183 -4.95 10.79 -0.67
CA ILE A 183 -6.34 10.90 -0.22
C ILE A 183 -6.87 12.30 -0.51
N SER A 184 -7.98 12.37 -1.24
CA SER A 184 -8.74 13.59 -1.47
C SER A 184 -9.82 13.73 -0.41
N ARG A 185 -9.79 14.82 0.35
CA ARG A 185 -10.79 15.14 1.37
C ARG A 185 -12.00 15.83 0.75
N GLU A 186 -13.15 15.55 1.30
CA GLU A 186 -14.37 16.28 0.95
C GLU A 186 -14.27 17.75 1.37
N ALA A 187 -14.87 18.63 0.58
CA ALA A 187 -14.92 20.07 0.89
C ALA A 187 -15.57 20.36 2.26
N SER A 188 -16.61 19.60 2.61
CA SER A 188 -17.29 19.63 3.91
C SER A 188 -16.36 19.32 5.10
N ALA A 189 -15.32 18.53 4.86
CA ALA A 189 -14.29 18.16 5.85
C ALA A 189 -13.06 19.07 5.80
N GLY A 190 -13.10 20.19 5.07
CA GLY A 190 -12.00 21.15 4.92
C GLY A 190 -11.19 21.00 3.64
N GLY A 191 -11.54 20.03 2.77
CA GLY A 191 -10.94 19.87 1.44
C GLY A 191 -9.45 19.57 1.44
N GLY A 192 -8.87 19.59 0.25
CA GLY A 192 -7.44 19.35 0.03
C GLY A 192 -7.10 17.90 -0.28
N THR A 193 -5.91 17.70 -0.84
CA THR A 193 -5.36 16.38 -1.17
C THR A 193 -4.09 16.18 -0.38
N TYR A 194 -3.95 15.01 0.23
CA TYR A 194 -2.86 14.68 1.13
C TYR A 194 -2.24 13.34 0.74
N ALA A 195 -0.91 13.27 0.75
CA ALA A 195 -0.18 12.01 0.63
C ALA A 195 0.24 11.51 2.01
N PHE A 196 0.00 10.23 2.26
CA PHE A 196 0.41 9.52 3.47
C PHE A 196 1.37 8.41 3.12
N PRO A 197 2.46 8.20 3.89
CA PRO A 197 3.33 7.05 3.68
C PRO A 197 2.54 5.73 3.72
N TYR A 198 2.85 4.82 2.81
CA TYR A 198 2.25 3.48 2.83
C TYR A 198 2.96 2.62 3.88
N PRO A 199 2.28 2.18 4.94
CA PRO A 199 2.91 1.44 6.03
C PRO A 199 3.04 -0.07 5.76
N GLY A 200 2.67 -0.54 4.56
CA GLY A 200 2.46 -1.96 4.30
C GLY A 200 1.09 -2.44 4.77
N GLN A 201 0.83 -3.73 4.66
CA GLN A 201 -0.38 -4.34 5.22
C GLN A 201 -0.23 -4.47 6.76
N THR A 202 -0.45 -3.39 7.45
CA THR A 202 -0.38 -3.33 8.91
C THR A 202 -1.79 -3.15 9.43
N GLY A 203 -2.51 -4.12 9.85
CA GLY A 203 -3.76 -4.07 10.60
C GLY A 203 -4.80 -2.96 10.32
N HIS A 204 -4.43 -1.91 9.61
CA HIS A 204 -5.27 -0.77 9.26
C HIS A 204 -5.95 -0.90 7.90
N TRP A 205 -5.39 -1.70 7.00
CA TRP A 205 -5.95 -1.99 5.70
C TRP A 205 -5.55 -3.39 5.22
N SER A 206 -6.47 -4.03 4.50
CA SER A 206 -6.22 -5.22 3.70
C SER A 206 -7.09 -5.18 2.45
N PRO A 207 -6.76 -5.92 1.38
CA PRO A 207 -7.53 -5.96 0.13
C PRO A 207 -8.98 -6.43 0.28
N THR A 208 -9.33 -7.01 1.42
CA THR A 208 -10.69 -7.50 1.75
C THR A 208 -11.55 -6.45 2.46
N LEU A 209 -10.95 -5.34 2.92
CA LEU A 209 -11.67 -4.23 3.53
C LEU A 209 -12.23 -3.31 2.44
N SER A 210 -13.41 -2.77 2.66
CA SER A 210 -14.05 -1.75 1.79
C SER A 210 -13.68 -0.31 2.19
N TYR A 211 -12.57 -0.14 2.91
CA TYR A 211 -12.07 1.17 3.32
C TYR A 211 -10.57 1.12 3.60
N TYR A 212 -9.91 2.26 3.44
CA TYR A 212 -8.53 2.46 3.84
C TYR A 212 -8.45 3.05 5.25
N GLY A 213 -7.82 2.35 6.20
CA GLY A 213 -7.65 2.81 7.57
C GLY A 213 -6.43 3.70 7.75
N LEU A 214 -6.64 4.95 8.18
CA LEU A 214 -5.57 5.85 8.59
C LEU A 214 -5.22 5.62 10.07
N PRO A 215 -3.91 5.63 10.44
CA PRO A 215 -3.47 5.40 11.82
C PRO A 215 -3.62 6.63 12.74
N TYR A 216 -4.59 7.50 12.46
CA TYR A 216 -4.82 8.76 13.20
C TYR A 216 -6.21 8.76 13.84
N VAL A 217 -6.30 9.28 15.04
CA VAL A 217 -7.57 9.35 15.79
C VAL A 217 -8.42 10.51 15.28
N THR A 218 -7.80 11.67 14.98
CA THR A 218 -8.49 12.89 14.55
C THR A 218 -8.03 13.38 13.17
N ALA A 219 -8.88 14.14 12.50
CA ALA A 219 -8.55 14.77 11.22
C ALA A 219 -7.37 15.75 11.34
N ASP A 220 -7.25 16.45 12.46
CA ASP A 220 -6.12 17.38 12.70
C ASP A 220 -4.78 16.63 12.83
N GLN A 221 -4.78 15.46 13.47
CA GLN A 221 -3.60 14.61 13.51
C GLN A 221 -3.22 14.13 12.11
N ALA A 222 -4.20 13.66 11.33
CA ALA A 222 -3.97 13.23 9.96
C ALA A 222 -3.45 14.39 9.09
N ASN A 223 -4.05 15.59 9.19
CA ASN A 223 -3.60 16.76 8.43
C ASN A 223 -2.16 17.18 8.73
N LYS A 224 -1.74 17.05 9.99
CA LYS A 224 -0.36 17.37 10.41
C LYS A 224 0.65 16.32 9.96
N ALA A 225 0.22 15.06 9.85
CA ALA A 225 1.08 13.96 9.47
C ALA A 225 1.16 13.76 7.95
N GLY A 226 0.10 14.11 7.21
CA GLY A 226 0.05 14.01 5.76
C GLY A 226 0.77 15.16 5.06
N LEU A 227 1.45 14.87 3.96
CA LEU A 227 1.96 15.88 3.04
C LEU A 227 0.78 16.47 2.26
N ARG A 228 0.47 17.75 2.47
CA ARG A 228 -0.52 18.44 1.65
C ARG A 228 0.07 18.68 0.26
N LEU A 229 -0.60 18.19 -0.77
CA LEU A 229 -0.13 18.28 -2.14
C LEU A 229 -0.48 19.63 -2.79
N ASP A 230 0.50 20.22 -3.49
CA ASP A 230 0.23 21.19 -4.54
C ASP A 230 -0.24 20.41 -5.78
N MET A 231 -1.53 20.54 -6.10
CA MET A 231 -2.13 19.77 -7.21
C MET A 231 -1.60 20.17 -8.57
N LYS A 232 -1.11 21.40 -8.75
CA LYS A 232 -0.52 21.83 -10.02
C LYS A 232 0.83 21.15 -10.23
N GLU A 233 1.68 21.13 -9.19
CA GLU A 233 2.96 20.45 -9.22
C GLU A 233 2.76 18.95 -9.35
N PHE A 234 1.88 18.36 -8.52
CA PHE A 234 1.60 16.93 -8.52
C PHE A 234 1.01 16.41 -9.84
N GLN A 235 0.23 17.22 -10.56
CA GLN A 235 -0.30 16.83 -11.86
C GLN A 235 0.73 16.92 -12.97
N ASN A 236 1.78 17.72 -12.80
CA ASN A 236 2.83 17.94 -13.79
C ASN A 236 4.11 17.12 -13.49
N SER A 237 4.16 16.41 -12.38
CA SER A 237 5.29 15.58 -11.95
C SER A 237 5.27 14.18 -12.56
#